data_25b5411b17bfd806de56499bb2c208f0
#
_entry.id   25b5411b17bfd806de56499bb2c208f0
#
_cell.length_a   1.000
_cell.length_b   1.000
_cell.length_c   1.000
_cell.angle_alpha   90.00
_cell.angle_beta   90.00
_cell.angle_gamma   90.00
#
_symmetry.space_group_name_H-M   'P 1'
#
loop_
_entity.id
_entity.type
_entity.pdbx_description
1 polymer ?
#
loop_
_entity_poly.entity_id
_entity_poly.type
_entity_poly.pdbx_seq_one_letter_code
_entity_poly.pdbx_strand_id
1 'polypeptide(L)'
;MKILKNLLLLCIFNLAAQSPYPQDYFRSPLDIQLVLSGTFAELRSNHFHSGLDIKTNGKEGLEVYSIAEGYVSRIKISRYGYGKALYITHPNGYTSVYAHLQKFSPTIEQYIKRQQYQKEQFEIELFPKSSTLEIDADEMVAYSGNSGGSSGPHLHFEIRDKHERPINPMLFGFDIKDTTAPELYQLYAYPISDRSHVEGNQEKKKIRLRKQANGNYIAEPLKAFGTIGFGIVANDRQDYAANKNGVYKIEAFFNGKKSIGVDFKRFSFTETKHINRYIDYAHYRSNKQRIQKLFVEKNNPLSLFSFQEQNGILSIKDSTNSSYSVKIKDFKNNTTTVQIPIVGVFKELTKEQYIPNEFTFVNASESTILNEDLIQVEIPAYALYDDLYLDFKVKNDTLKIHDPSIPLKKSITIKFDASQFEAKDLAHLYIGQVSPYGKLYHNTTTRKGSTLT
;
A
#
# COMPACT_ATOMS: atom_id res chain seq x y z
N MET A 1 48.79 -56.05 9.67
CA MET A 1 47.92 -55.38 8.72
C MET A 1 47.03 -54.43 9.52
N LYS A 2 47.42 -53.15 9.63
CA LYS A 2 46.68 -52.15 10.40
C LYS A 2 45.75 -51.40 9.43
N ILE A 3 44.44 -51.52 9.64
CA ILE A 3 43.46 -50.81 8.88
C ILE A 3 43.32 -49.42 9.50
N LEU A 4 43.76 -48.40 8.77
CA LEU A 4 43.62 -46.98 9.12
C LEU A 4 42.19 -46.54 8.76
N LYS A 5 41.32 -46.31 9.74
CA LYS A 5 39.99 -45.72 9.54
C LYS A 5 40.16 -44.21 9.39
N ASN A 6 40.03 -43.70 8.17
CA ASN A 6 39.89 -42.26 7.91
C ASN A 6 38.51 -41.81 8.35
N LEU A 7 38.45 -41.05 9.43
CA LEU A 7 37.24 -40.36 9.88
C LEU A 7 37.18 -39.05 9.13
N LEU A 8 36.32 -38.98 8.11
CA LEU A 8 36.02 -37.76 7.37
C LEU A 8 35.08 -36.90 8.20
N LEU A 9 35.63 -35.87 8.85
CA LEU A 9 34.87 -34.87 9.60
C LEU A 9 34.20 -33.90 8.60
N LEU A 10 32.93 -34.10 8.31
CA LEU A 10 32.11 -33.16 7.50
C LEU A 10 31.79 -31.96 8.38
N CYS A 11 32.56 -30.89 8.28
CA CYS A 11 32.18 -29.58 8.81
C CYS A 11 31.02 -29.02 7.95
N ILE A 12 29.80 -29.17 8.41
CA ILE A 12 28.63 -28.47 7.84
C ILE A 12 28.76 -27.00 8.25
N PHE A 13 29.35 -26.18 7.39
CA PHE A 13 29.24 -24.74 7.51
C PHE A 13 27.80 -24.40 7.21
N ASN A 14 27.04 -24.07 8.25
CA ASN A 14 25.78 -23.34 8.08
C ASN A 14 26.13 -21.95 7.48
N LEU A 15 26.15 -21.83 6.16
CA LEU A 15 26.10 -20.52 5.54
C LEU A 15 24.71 -19.92 5.88
N ALA A 16 24.61 -19.25 7.00
CA ALA A 16 23.53 -18.33 7.24
C ALA A 16 23.59 -17.32 6.07
N ALA A 17 22.57 -17.31 5.22
CA ALA A 17 22.50 -16.36 4.13
C ALA A 17 22.59 -14.95 4.73
N GLN A 18 23.72 -14.28 4.50
CA GLN A 18 23.95 -12.93 5.01
C GLN A 18 22.89 -12.01 4.43
N SER A 19 22.27 -11.19 5.29
CA SER A 19 21.29 -10.21 4.85
C SER A 19 21.87 -9.34 3.73
N PRO A 20 21.17 -9.11 2.62
CA PRO A 20 21.63 -8.20 1.58
C PRO A 20 21.64 -6.73 2.03
N TYR A 21 21.15 -6.45 3.23
CA TYR A 21 21.09 -5.11 3.84
C TYR A 21 22.09 -5.05 5.00
N PRO A 22 22.87 -3.95 5.15
CA PRO A 22 23.82 -3.80 6.24
C PRO A 22 23.09 -3.79 7.59
N GLN A 23 23.60 -4.55 8.57
CA GLN A 23 22.95 -4.71 9.87
C GLN A 23 23.54 -3.77 10.94
N ASP A 24 24.83 -3.43 10.82
CA ASP A 24 25.57 -2.68 11.85
C ASP A 24 26.08 -1.33 11.34
N TYR A 25 25.58 -0.86 10.19
CA TYR A 25 26.03 0.40 9.58
C TYR A 25 25.23 1.61 10.07
N PHE A 26 23.93 1.42 10.32
CA PHE A 26 23.02 2.50 10.69
C PHE A 26 22.67 2.47 12.18
N ARG A 27 22.77 3.61 12.84
CA ARG A 27 22.21 3.79 14.18
C ARG A 27 20.72 4.11 14.15
N SER A 28 20.08 4.03 15.33
CA SER A 28 18.69 4.52 15.50
C SER A 28 18.60 6.04 15.23
N PRO A 29 17.53 6.53 14.54
CA PRO A 29 17.30 7.96 14.36
C PRO A 29 16.88 8.71 15.64
N LEU A 30 16.49 8.01 16.69
CA LEU A 30 16.10 8.54 18.00
C LEU A 30 16.77 7.75 19.11
N ASP A 31 17.16 8.42 20.20
CA ASP A 31 17.74 7.81 21.41
C ASP A 31 16.67 7.34 22.41
N ILE A 32 15.65 6.66 21.89
CA ILE A 32 14.57 6.04 22.67
C ILE A 32 14.33 4.61 22.19
N GLN A 33 13.65 3.81 23.00
CA GLN A 33 13.13 2.53 22.53
C GLN A 33 12.16 2.75 21.37
N LEU A 34 12.40 2.08 20.24
CA LEU A 34 11.57 2.22 19.05
C LEU A 34 10.23 1.49 19.22
N VAL A 35 9.16 2.26 19.35
CA VAL A 35 7.77 1.78 19.36
C VAL A 35 7.06 2.41 18.17
N LEU A 36 6.43 1.59 17.34
CA LEU A 36 5.85 2.05 16.08
C LEU A 36 4.37 2.37 16.21
N SER A 37 3.94 3.45 15.55
CA SER A 37 2.53 3.75 15.28
C SER A 37 2.11 3.37 13.86
N GLY A 38 3.06 3.07 12.98
CA GLY A 38 2.86 2.59 11.62
C GLY A 38 4.09 1.85 11.11
N THR A 39 3.88 0.70 10.44
CA THR A 39 4.95 -0.11 9.86
C THR A 39 5.09 0.12 8.36
N PHE A 40 6.23 -0.32 7.80
CA PHE A 40 6.48 -0.26 6.37
C PHE A 40 5.44 -1.07 5.58
N ALA A 41 5.02 -0.53 4.44
CA ALA A 41 4.03 -1.06 3.53
C ALA A 41 2.62 -1.30 4.14
N GLU A 42 2.34 -0.71 5.31
CA GLU A 42 0.99 -0.67 5.84
C GLU A 42 0.02 -0.09 4.81
N LEU A 43 -1.16 -0.70 4.72
CA LEU A 43 -2.16 -0.35 3.71
C LEU A 43 -2.83 0.98 4.06
N ARG A 44 -2.48 2.05 3.35
CA ARG A 44 -3.11 3.38 3.46
C ARG A 44 -4.13 3.60 2.34
N SER A 45 -4.76 4.77 2.29
CA SER A 45 -5.64 5.13 1.17
C SER A 45 -4.81 5.41 -0.08
N ASN A 46 -4.98 4.62 -1.13
CA ASN A 46 -4.30 4.74 -2.43
C ASN A 46 -2.77 4.55 -2.44
N HIS A 47 -2.14 4.18 -1.33
CA HIS A 47 -0.71 3.95 -1.28
C HIS A 47 -0.31 3.02 -0.13
N PHE A 48 0.90 2.44 -0.23
CA PHE A 48 1.57 1.77 0.86
C PHE A 48 2.38 2.77 1.68
N HIS A 49 2.43 2.59 2.98
CA HIS A 49 3.25 3.39 3.87
C HIS A 49 4.74 3.19 3.56
N SER A 50 5.48 4.28 3.31
CA SER A 50 6.84 4.22 2.78
C SER A 50 7.95 4.10 3.83
N GLY A 51 7.61 4.10 5.11
CA GLY A 51 8.59 4.07 6.19
C GLY A 51 8.06 3.45 7.47
N LEU A 52 8.66 3.88 8.57
CA LEU A 52 8.19 3.60 9.93
C LEU A 52 7.69 4.91 10.56
N ASP A 53 6.55 4.87 11.22
CA ASP A 53 6.10 5.96 12.08
C ASP A 53 6.53 5.63 13.52
N ILE A 54 7.56 6.30 14.01
CA ILE A 54 8.14 6.05 15.34
C ILE A 54 7.50 6.97 16.36
N LYS A 55 6.89 6.41 17.39
CA LYS A 55 6.26 7.18 18.48
C LYS A 55 7.29 8.00 19.25
N THR A 56 6.95 9.24 19.55
CA THR A 56 7.75 10.17 20.32
C THR A 56 7.13 10.48 21.69
N ASN A 57 6.47 9.48 22.29
CA ASN A 57 5.79 9.59 23.58
C ASN A 57 4.72 10.71 23.62
N GLY A 58 4.09 10.99 22.44
CA GLY A 58 3.09 12.04 22.30
C GLY A 58 3.65 13.47 22.36
N LYS A 59 4.97 13.65 22.24
CA LYS A 59 5.65 14.95 22.32
C LYS A 59 6.37 15.27 21.03
N GLU A 60 6.45 16.55 20.72
CA GLU A 60 7.34 17.09 19.71
C GLU A 60 8.67 17.48 20.36
N GLY A 61 9.72 17.64 19.56
CA GLY A 61 10.99 18.22 20.00
C GLY A 61 12.03 17.20 20.49
N LEU A 62 11.86 15.90 20.27
CA LEU A 62 12.95 14.94 20.49
C LEU A 62 14.02 15.16 19.41
N GLU A 63 15.29 15.09 19.82
CA GLU A 63 16.41 15.19 18.91
C GLU A 63 16.40 14.02 17.92
N VAL A 64 16.58 14.34 16.64
CA VAL A 64 16.63 13.41 15.53
C VAL A 64 18.05 13.42 15.00
N TYR A 65 18.65 12.24 14.94
CA TYR A 65 20.05 12.05 14.55
C TYR A 65 20.14 11.46 13.14
N SER A 66 21.21 11.81 12.43
CA SER A 66 21.59 11.12 11.22
C SER A 66 21.94 9.66 11.56
N ILE A 67 21.44 8.71 10.75
CA ILE A 67 21.71 7.29 10.98
C ILE A 67 23.12 6.88 10.59
N ALA A 68 23.84 7.70 9.81
CA ALA A 68 25.25 7.57 9.43
C ALA A 68 25.74 8.91 8.84
N GLU A 69 27.05 8.99 8.55
CA GLU A 69 27.63 10.10 7.80
C GLU A 69 26.99 10.25 6.41
N GLY A 70 27.05 11.45 5.84
CA GLY A 70 26.53 11.71 4.50
C GLY A 70 26.42 13.19 4.18
N TYR A 71 25.46 13.54 3.35
CA TYR A 71 25.15 14.93 3.04
C TYR A 71 23.64 15.12 2.82
N VAL A 72 23.14 16.31 3.13
CA VAL A 72 21.75 16.66 2.85
C VAL A 72 21.54 16.78 1.35
N SER A 73 20.87 15.82 0.76
CA SER A 73 20.59 15.76 -0.69
C SER A 73 19.29 16.44 -1.09
N ARG A 74 18.33 16.54 -0.15
CA ARG A 74 17.03 17.20 -0.40
C ARG A 74 16.43 17.71 0.89
N ILE A 75 15.78 18.87 0.83
CA ILE A 75 14.96 19.45 1.90
C ILE A 75 13.61 19.81 1.29
N LYS A 76 12.52 19.44 1.94
CA LYS A 76 11.18 19.82 1.51
C LYS A 76 10.39 20.37 2.67
N ILE A 77 9.72 21.52 2.44
CA ILE A 77 8.77 22.12 3.36
C ILE A 77 7.45 22.32 2.62
N SER A 78 6.39 21.70 3.11
CA SER A 78 5.05 21.79 2.55
C SER A 78 3.99 21.75 3.64
N ARG A 79 2.79 22.28 3.36
CA ARG A 79 1.66 22.26 4.30
C ARG A 79 1.06 20.86 4.47
N TYR A 80 1.24 20.01 3.47
CA TYR A 80 0.65 18.67 3.41
C TYR A 80 1.72 17.59 3.24
N GLY A 81 1.31 16.33 3.27
CA GLY A 81 2.20 15.20 3.11
C GLY A 81 3.25 15.15 4.21
N TYR A 82 4.52 15.09 3.86
CA TYR A 82 5.64 14.97 4.81
C TYR A 82 5.89 16.22 5.67
N GLY A 83 5.24 17.34 5.39
CA GLY A 83 5.48 18.59 6.12
C GLY A 83 6.90 19.08 5.92
N LYS A 84 7.68 19.18 7.02
CA LYS A 84 9.12 19.43 7.00
C LYS A 84 9.82 18.08 6.89
N ALA A 85 10.57 17.88 5.80
CA ALA A 85 11.29 16.65 5.51
C ALA A 85 12.75 16.91 5.14
N LEU A 86 13.62 16.06 5.65
CA LEU A 86 15.06 16.03 5.41
C LEU A 86 15.46 14.71 4.77
N TYR A 87 16.32 14.78 3.75
CA TYR A 87 16.86 13.63 3.05
C TYR A 87 18.39 13.69 3.14
N ILE A 88 18.99 12.61 3.62
CA ILE A 88 20.45 12.47 3.75
C ILE A 88 20.91 11.30 2.91
N THR A 89 21.78 11.55 1.94
CA THR A 89 22.40 10.50 1.13
C THR A 89 23.71 10.06 1.74
N HIS A 90 23.85 8.75 1.95
CA HIS A 90 24.98 8.13 2.62
C HIS A 90 25.99 7.54 1.61
N PRO A 91 27.28 7.37 1.99
CA PRO A 91 28.32 6.84 1.10
C PRO A 91 28.02 5.45 0.55
N ASN A 92 27.24 4.64 1.27
CA ASN A 92 26.82 3.30 0.83
C ASN A 92 25.69 3.30 -0.21
N GLY A 93 25.23 4.49 -0.67
CA GLY A 93 24.23 4.67 -1.71
C GLY A 93 22.75 4.60 -1.25
N TYR A 94 22.51 4.47 0.05
CA TYR A 94 21.16 4.64 0.60
C TYR A 94 20.88 6.09 0.94
N THR A 95 19.59 6.45 0.98
CA THR A 95 19.12 7.75 1.45
C THR A 95 18.16 7.55 2.62
N SER A 96 18.46 8.18 3.76
CA SER A 96 17.52 8.27 4.87
C SER A 96 16.59 9.46 4.73
N VAL A 97 15.33 9.32 5.15
CA VAL A 97 14.31 10.37 5.09
C VAL A 97 13.70 10.51 6.48
N TYR A 98 13.65 11.75 6.94
CA TYR A 98 13.09 12.16 8.23
C TYR A 98 11.96 13.15 7.94
N ALA A 99 10.74 12.85 8.36
CA ALA A 99 9.60 13.70 8.05
C ALA A 99 8.73 14.00 9.27
N HIS A 100 7.73 14.86 9.06
CA HIS A 100 6.88 15.46 10.09
C HIS A 100 7.66 16.27 11.13
N LEU A 101 8.84 16.77 10.77
CA LEU A 101 9.75 17.47 11.67
C LEU A 101 9.15 18.77 12.23
N GLN A 102 9.50 19.11 13.48
CA GLN A 102 9.17 20.38 14.09
C GLN A 102 10.06 21.49 13.53
N LYS A 103 11.38 21.28 13.57
CA LYS A 103 12.43 22.17 13.06
C LYS A 103 13.68 21.37 12.71
N PHE A 104 14.57 21.97 11.96
CA PHE A 104 15.88 21.40 11.62
C PHE A 104 16.96 21.84 12.62
N SER A 105 18.16 21.26 12.54
CA SER A 105 19.32 21.74 13.29
C SER A 105 19.65 23.20 12.93
N PRO A 106 20.35 23.95 13.79
CA PRO A 106 20.61 25.35 13.53
C PRO A 106 21.28 25.66 12.19
N THR A 107 22.25 24.85 11.78
CA THR A 107 22.96 24.96 10.50
C THR A 107 22.01 24.78 9.31
N ILE A 108 21.23 23.72 9.33
CA ILE A 108 20.25 23.41 8.26
C ILE A 108 19.15 24.47 8.23
N GLU A 109 18.63 24.89 9.40
CA GLU A 109 17.58 25.92 9.50
C GLU A 109 18.04 27.26 8.93
N GLN A 110 19.31 27.65 9.19
CA GLN A 110 19.89 28.90 8.64
C GLN A 110 19.97 28.82 7.11
N TYR A 111 20.42 27.70 6.55
CA TYR A 111 20.43 27.48 5.11
C TYR A 111 19.03 27.59 4.49
N ILE A 112 18.04 26.96 5.10
CA ILE A 112 16.64 26.99 4.66
C ILE A 112 16.11 28.43 4.66
N LYS A 113 16.23 29.14 5.77
CA LYS A 113 15.74 30.52 5.89
C LYS A 113 16.32 31.44 4.80
N ARG A 114 17.62 31.35 4.56
CA ARG A 114 18.24 32.10 3.48
C ARG A 114 17.60 31.82 2.13
N GLN A 115 17.33 30.53 1.81
CA GLN A 115 16.69 30.16 0.56
C GLN A 115 15.20 30.56 0.49
N GLN A 116 14.48 30.53 1.61
CA GLN A 116 13.10 31.02 1.70
C GLN A 116 13.01 32.51 1.44
N TYR A 117 13.88 33.32 2.05
CA TYR A 117 13.93 34.76 1.81
C TYR A 117 14.33 35.09 0.37
N GLN A 118 15.32 34.41 -0.19
CA GLN A 118 15.73 34.62 -1.59
C GLN A 118 14.62 34.34 -2.59
N LYS A 119 13.77 33.31 -2.31
CA LYS A 119 12.67 32.92 -3.18
C LYS A 119 11.34 33.57 -2.82
N GLU A 120 11.27 34.27 -1.74
CA GLU A 120 10.03 34.86 -1.17
C GLU A 120 8.91 33.79 -1.01
N GLN A 121 9.29 32.58 -0.62
CA GLN A 121 8.40 31.45 -0.49
C GLN A 121 8.63 30.70 0.81
N PHE A 122 7.54 30.40 1.53
CA PHE A 122 7.60 29.55 2.73
C PHE A 122 7.70 28.06 2.38
N GLU A 123 6.86 27.60 1.46
CA GLU A 123 6.93 26.20 0.95
C GLU A 123 8.02 26.11 -0.10
N ILE A 124 9.02 25.28 0.16
CA ILE A 124 10.18 25.15 -0.74
C ILE A 124 10.62 23.70 -0.88
N GLU A 125 11.30 23.46 -1.97
CA GLU A 125 12.02 22.22 -2.22
C GLU A 125 13.43 22.57 -2.70
N LEU A 126 14.43 22.06 -1.99
CA LEU A 126 15.84 22.38 -2.17
C LEU A 126 16.65 21.11 -2.41
N PHE A 127 17.63 21.20 -3.29
CA PHE A 127 18.58 20.14 -3.58
C PHE A 127 20.01 20.70 -3.41
N PRO A 128 20.53 20.73 -2.15
CA PRO A 128 21.88 21.21 -1.89
C PRO A 128 22.92 20.36 -2.63
N LYS A 129 24.04 21.01 -3.00
CA LYS A 129 25.22 20.24 -3.51
C LYS A 129 25.81 19.41 -2.35
N SER A 130 26.45 18.31 -2.66
CA SER A 130 26.99 17.39 -1.66
C SER A 130 27.96 18.05 -0.65
N SER A 131 28.71 19.06 -1.10
CA SER A 131 29.61 19.83 -0.24
C SER A 131 28.98 21.00 0.53
N THR A 132 27.65 21.18 0.48
CA THR A 132 26.98 22.35 1.08
C THR A 132 26.56 22.10 2.54
N LEU A 133 26.02 20.92 2.81
CA LEU A 133 25.54 20.48 4.12
C LEU A 133 26.02 19.04 4.31
N GLU A 134 27.30 18.90 4.64
CA GLU A 134 27.88 17.61 5.05
C GLU A 134 27.39 17.28 6.46
N ILE A 135 27.17 16.02 6.73
CA ILE A 135 26.61 15.50 7.96
C ILE A 135 27.55 14.43 8.48
N ASP A 136 28.00 14.59 9.71
CA ASP A 136 28.79 13.59 10.41
C ASP A 136 27.90 12.43 10.91
N ALA A 137 28.52 11.29 11.19
CA ALA A 137 27.86 10.21 11.89
C ALA A 137 27.38 10.72 13.27
N ASP A 138 26.19 10.30 13.68
CA ASP A 138 25.59 10.68 14.96
C ASP A 138 25.25 12.17 15.12
N GLU A 139 25.34 12.97 14.06
CA GLU A 139 24.98 14.38 14.11
C GLU A 139 23.47 14.57 14.33
N MET A 140 23.11 15.49 15.25
CA MET A 140 21.73 15.92 15.44
C MET A 140 21.30 16.83 14.27
N VAL A 141 20.35 16.36 13.47
CA VAL A 141 19.95 17.01 12.21
C VAL A 141 18.60 17.72 12.28
N ALA A 142 17.75 17.34 13.23
CA ALA A 142 16.40 17.91 13.35
C ALA A 142 15.78 17.61 14.71
N TYR A 143 14.52 18.04 14.87
CA TYR A 143 13.67 17.71 16.01
C TYR A 143 12.36 17.10 15.51
N SER A 144 11.91 16.03 16.16
CA SER A 144 10.64 15.36 15.85
C SER A 144 9.45 16.30 16.04
N GLY A 145 8.40 16.11 15.28
CA GLY A 145 7.27 17.02 15.28
C GLY A 145 5.95 16.41 14.87
N ASN A 146 5.09 17.25 14.29
CA ASN A 146 3.75 16.91 13.81
C ASN A 146 3.36 17.76 12.58
N SER A 147 4.33 18.15 11.75
CA SER A 147 4.08 19.00 10.58
C SER A 147 3.50 18.19 9.40
N GLY A 148 2.84 18.88 8.47
CA GLY A 148 2.26 18.25 7.27
C GLY A 148 0.98 17.46 7.53
N GLY A 149 0.86 16.30 6.91
CA GLY A 149 -0.32 15.43 6.97
C GLY A 149 -0.34 14.47 8.17
N SER A 150 0.23 14.86 9.31
CA SER A 150 0.30 14.07 10.53
C SER A 150 -0.90 14.30 11.44
N SER A 151 -1.36 13.25 12.12
CA SER A 151 -2.48 13.31 13.09
C SER A 151 -2.01 13.38 14.56
N GLY A 152 -0.72 13.32 14.82
CA GLY A 152 -0.14 13.38 16.16
C GLY A 152 1.39 13.27 16.13
N PRO A 153 2.09 13.70 17.21
CA PRO A 153 3.55 13.71 17.25
C PRO A 153 4.18 12.33 17.01
N HIS A 154 5.04 12.22 16.00
CA HIS A 154 5.85 11.07 15.68
C HIS A 154 6.99 11.45 14.72
N LEU A 155 7.96 10.57 14.53
CA LEU A 155 8.94 10.66 13.47
C LEU A 155 8.57 9.66 12.37
N HIS A 156 8.28 10.16 11.15
CA HIS A 156 8.23 9.32 9.97
C HIS A 156 9.66 9.13 9.44
N PHE A 157 10.09 7.89 9.32
CA PHE A 157 11.46 7.53 8.97
C PHE A 157 11.50 6.52 7.83
N GLU A 158 12.31 6.80 6.78
CA GLU A 158 12.48 5.91 5.64
C GLU A 158 13.96 5.64 5.35
N ILE A 159 14.22 4.50 4.70
CA ILE A 159 15.46 4.21 3.98
C ILE A 159 15.09 3.91 2.54
N ARG A 160 15.76 4.58 1.60
CA ARG A 160 15.57 4.40 0.16
C ARG A 160 16.83 3.90 -0.50
N ASP A 161 16.67 3.12 -1.58
CA ASP A 161 17.79 2.75 -2.43
C ASP A 161 18.16 3.89 -3.41
N LYS A 162 19.23 3.69 -4.18
CA LYS A 162 19.71 4.63 -5.22
C LYS A 162 18.68 4.97 -6.32
N HIS A 163 17.57 4.25 -6.38
CA HIS A 163 16.47 4.50 -7.32
C HIS A 163 15.26 5.14 -6.60
N GLU A 164 15.46 5.71 -5.42
CA GLU A 164 14.43 6.33 -4.59
C GLU A 164 13.30 5.36 -4.18
N ARG A 165 13.53 4.05 -4.23
CA ARG A 165 12.53 3.05 -3.82
C ARG A 165 12.64 2.85 -2.31
N PRO A 166 11.55 3.05 -1.55
CA PRO A 166 11.55 2.80 -0.12
C PRO A 166 11.72 1.31 0.18
N ILE A 167 12.59 1.05 1.14
CA ILE A 167 12.91 -0.28 1.67
C ILE A 167 12.44 -0.32 3.12
N ASN A 168 11.93 -1.45 3.56
CA ASN A 168 11.55 -1.64 4.96
C ASN A 168 12.74 -1.38 5.89
N PRO A 169 12.71 -0.31 6.69
CA PRO A 169 13.86 0.03 7.55
C PRO A 169 14.21 -1.07 8.56
N MET A 170 13.22 -1.90 8.95
CA MET A 170 13.47 -3.03 9.86
C MET A 170 14.52 -4.02 9.31
N LEU A 171 14.75 -4.05 7.99
CA LEU A 171 15.76 -4.91 7.36
C LEU A 171 17.20 -4.48 7.65
N PHE A 172 17.42 -3.31 8.25
CA PHE A 172 18.73 -2.72 8.50
C PHE A 172 19.22 -2.87 9.97
N GLY A 173 18.60 -3.76 10.74
CA GLY A 173 19.10 -4.13 12.06
C GLY A 173 18.60 -3.27 13.23
N PHE A 174 17.64 -2.38 13.05
CA PHE A 174 17.10 -1.59 14.16
C PHE A 174 16.47 -2.47 15.24
N ASP A 175 16.76 -2.16 16.51
CA ASP A 175 16.20 -2.90 17.65
C ASP A 175 14.75 -2.50 17.91
N ILE A 176 13.84 -3.25 17.30
CA ILE A 176 12.40 -3.14 17.51
C ILE A 176 11.93 -4.44 18.16
N LYS A 177 11.44 -4.34 19.39
CA LYS A 177 10.94 -5.49 20.15
C LYS A 177 9.53 -5.85 19.73
N ASP A 178 9.33 -7.14 19.42
CA ASP A 178 8.03 -7.69 19.07
C ASP A 178 7.98 -9.19 19.31
N THR A 179 7.11 -9.61 20.22
CA THR A 179 6.85 -11.02 20.57
C THR A 179 5.41 -11.42 20.26
N THR A 180 4.63 -10.50 19.70
CA THR A 180 3.19 -10.66 19.46
C THR A 180 2.94 -11.17 18.06
N ALA A 181 2.30 -12.32 17.91
CA ALA A 181 1.95 -12.85 16.58
C ALA A 181 0.80 -12.06 15.94
N PRO A 182 0.80 -11.90 14.60
CA PRO A 182 -0.27 -11.23 13.88
C PRO A 182 -1.65 -11.85 14.14
N GLU A 183 -2.69 -11.02 14.08
CA GLU A 183 -4.08 -11.45 14.24
C GLU A 183 -4.81 -11.55 12.91
N LEU A 184 -5.51 -12.67 12.68
CA LEU A 184 -6.43 -12.85 11.55
C LEU A 184 -7.85 -12.53 11.99
N TYR A 185 -8.45 -11.49 11.37
CA TYR A 185 -9.82 -11.04 11.70
C TYR A 185 -10.87 -11.65 10.81
N GLN A 186 -10.58 -11.79 9.51
CA GLN A 186 -11.56 -12.27 8.53
C GLN A 186 -10.86 -13.03 7.40
N LEU A 187 -11.58 -14.00 6.86
CA LEU A 187 -11.23 -14.81 5.71
C LEU A 187 -12.37 -14.75 4.71
N TYR A 188 -12.03 -14.59 3.43
CA TYR A 188 -12.98 -14.60 2.32
C TYR A 188 -12.52 -15.57 1.24
N ALA A 189 -13.48 -16.23 0.60
CA ALA A 189 -13.27 -17.00 -0.60
C ALA A 189 -14.01 -16.35 -1.77
N TYR A 190 -13.38 -16.36 -2.95
CA TYR A 190 -13.82 -15.68 -4.17
C TYR A 190 -13.98 -16.70 -5.30
N PRO A 191 -15.17 -16.91 -5.87
CA PRO A 191 -15.30 -17.49 -7.18
C PRO A 191 -14.66 -16.57 -8.22
N ILE A 192 -13.82 -17.11 -9.13
CA ILE A 192 -13.04 -16.29 -10.08
C ILE A 192 -13.62 -16.36 -11.50
N SER A 193 -14.27 -17.44 -11.87
CA SER A 193 -14.90 -17.59 -13.19
C SER A 193 -16.40 -17.82 -13.09
N ASP A 194 -17.11 -17.62 -14.20
CA ASP A 194 -18.57 -17.77 -14.28
C ASP A 194 -19.07 -19.19 -13.95
N ARG A 195 -18.18 -20.19 -14.06
CA ARG A 195 -18.49 -21.59 -13.70
C ARG A 195 -18.06 -21.96 -12.28
N SER A 196 -17.53 -21.00 -11.55
CA SER A 196 -17.01 -21.24 -10.19
C SER A 196 -18.02 -20.81 -9.14
N HIS A 197 -18.02 -21.53 -8.04
CA HIS A 197 -18.83 -21.15 -6.89
C HIS A 197 -18.13 -21.44 -5.56
N VAL A 198 -18.58 -20.74 -4.53
CA VAL A 198 -18.29 -20.99 -3.13
C VAL A 198 -19.62 -21.10 -2.40
N GLU A 199 -19.87 -22.23 -1.71
CA GLU A 199 -21.14 -22.52 -1.05
C GLU A 199 -22.36 -22.39 -2.01
N GLY A 200 -22.16 -22.72 -3.29
CA GLY A 200 -23.20 -22.63 -4.33
C GLY A 200 -23.52 -21.23 -4.82
N ASN A 201 -22.72 -20.21 -4.49
CA ASN A 201 -22.87 -18.84 -4.93
C ASN A 201 -21.68 -18.37 -5.76
N GLN A 202 -21.92 -17.46 -6.70
CA GLN A 202 -20.89 -16.82 -7.54
C GLN A 202 -20.33 -15.53 -6.93
N GLU A 203 -20.78 -15.17 -5.74
CA GLU A 203 -20.27 -14.01 -5.02
C GLU A 203 -19.25 -14.43 -3.95
N LYS A 204 -18.37 -13.49 -3.58
CA LYS A 204 -17.42 -13.73 -2.48
C LYS A 204 -18.16 -14.10 -1.20
N LYS A 205 -17.60 -15.06 -0.47
CA LYS A 205 -18.16 -15.54 0.80
C LYS A 205 -17.20 -15.28 1.94
N LYS A 206 -17.69 -14.66 3.02
CA LYS A 206 -16.98 -14.62 4.29
C LYS A 206 -17.05 -15.99 4.95
N ILE A 207 -15.89 -16.52 5.33
CA ILE A 207 -15.74 -17.85 5.94
C ILE A 207 -15.59 -17.70 7.45
N ARG A 208 -16.30 -18.53 8.18
CA ARG A 208 -16.24 -18.52 9.64
C ARG A 208 -14.93 -19.13 10.13
N LEU A 209 -14.32 -18.46 11.11
CA LEU A 209 -13.05 -18.84 11.71
C LEU A 209 -13.24 -19.24 13.17
N ARG A 210 -12.53 -20.27 13.60
CA ARG A 210 -12.40 -20.67 14.99
C ARG A 210 -10.94 -20.54 15.43
N LYS A 211 -10.67 -19.63 16.36
CA LYS A 211 -9.37 -19.45 17.01
C LYS A 211 -9.09 -20.64 17.93
N GLN A 212 -7.89 -21.17 17.90
CA GLN A 212 -7.42 -22.29 18.70
C GLN A 212 -6.62 -21.79 19.91
N ALA A 213 -6.41 -22.66 20.89
CA ALA A 213 -5.64 -22.33 22.10
C ALA A 213 -4.19 -21.88 21.82
N ASN A 214 -3.60 -22.37 20.75
CA ASN A 214 -2.25 -21.99 20.32
C ASN A 214 -2.20 -20.69 19.48
N GLY A 215 -3.30 -19.95 19.38
CA GLY A 215 -3.38 -18.69 18.63
C GLY A 215 -3.67 -18.85 17.12
N ASN A 216 -3.57 -20.04 16.55
CA ASN A 216 -3.87 -20.31 15.15
C ASN A 216 -5.39 -20.41 14.91
N TYR A 217 -5.77 -20.55 13.62
CA TYR A 217 -7.17 -20.60 13.21
C TYR A 217 -7.46 -21.83 12.37
N ILE A 218 -8.69 -22.36 12.47
CA ILE A 218 -9.29 -23.30 11.55
C ILE A 218 -10.55 -22.65 10.98
N ALA A 219 -10.69 -22.69 9.65
CA ALA A 219 -11.90 -22.30 8.95
C ALA A 219 -12.94 -23.44 8.96
N GLU A 220 -14.23 -23.12 8.91
CA GLU A 220 -15.26 -24.11 8.61
C GLU A 220 -14.98 -24.73 7.23
N PRO A 221 -15.24 -26.04 7.04
CA PRO A 221 -15.09 -26.70 5.75
C PRO A 221 -15.88 -25.96 4.67
N LEU A 222 -15.24 -25.71 3.53
CA LEU A 222 -15.77 -24.92 2.43
C LEU A 222 -16.16 -25.81 1.26
N LYS A 223 -17.40 -25.74 0.79
CA LYS A 223 -17.82 -26.37 -0.47
C LYS A 223 -17.53 -25.44 -1.64
N ALA A 224 -16.76 -25.88 -2.61
CA ALA A 224 -16.38 -25.04 -3.75
C ALA A 224 -16.22 -25.87 -5.02
N PHE A 225 -16.27 -25.20 -6.18
CA PHE A 225 -15.98 -25.81 -7.49
C PHE A 225 -15.41 -24.75 -8.44
N GLY A 226 -14.58 -25.19 -9.38
CA GLY A 226 -13.97 -24.35 -10.41
C GLY A 226 -12.78 -23.57 -9.88
N THR A 227 -12.54 -22.37 -10.41
CA THR A 227 -11.42 -21.51 -10.02
C THR A 227 -11.80 -20.60 -8.88
N ILE A 228 -11.07 -20.67 -7.77
CA ILE A 228 -11.31 -19.85 -6.59
C ILE A 228 -10.05 -19.15 -6.12
N GLY A 229 -10.22 -18.02 -5.41
CA GLY A 229 -9.17 -17.32 -4.70
C GLY A 229 -9.56 -17.06 -3.26
N PHE A 230 -8.59 -16.64 -2.44
CA PHE A 230 -8.83 -16.27 -1.05
C PHE A 230 -8.38 -14.84 -0.78
N GLY A 231 -8.93 -14.24 0.28
CA GLY A 231 -8.51 -12.95 0.79
C GLY A 231 -8.62 -12.91 2.31
N ILE A 232 -7.76 -12.13 2.95
CA ILE A 232 -7.70 -12.02 4.41
C ILE A 232 -7.76 -10.57 4.87
N VAL A 233 -8.29 -10.38 6.08
CA VAL A 233 -8.10 -9.16 6.87
C VAL A 233 -7.25 -9.55 8.07
N ALA A 234 -6.01 -9.08 8.09
CA ALA A 234 -5.06 -9.34 9.15
C ALA A 234 -4.29 -8.07 9.50
N ASN A 235 -3.93 -7.94 10.74
CA ASN A 235 -3.05 -6.89 11.25
C ASN A 235 -2.04 -7.50 12.22
N ASP A 236 -1.01 -6.74 12.46
CA ASP A 236 -0.02 -7.02 13.48
C ASP A 236 -0.16 -6.05 14.66
N ARG A 237 0.45 -6.37 15.80
CA ARG A 237 0.59 -5.51 16.96
C ARG A 237 1.99 -5.67 17.53
N GLN A 238 2.67 -4.57 17.68
CA GLN A 238 3.97 -4.56 18.32
C GLN A 238 3.84 -4.54 19.83
N ASP A 239 4.82 -5.10 20.54
CA ASP A 239 4.97 -4.97 21.99
C ASP A 239 4.96 -3.48 22.41
N TYR A 240 4.36 -3.17 23.54
CA TYR A 240 4.20 -1.82 24.10
C TYR A 240 3.33 -0.86 23.26
N ALA A 241 2.64 -1.34 22.23
CA ALA A 241 1.75 -0.53 21.40
C ALA A 241 0.35 -1.16 21.26
N ALA A 242 -0.69 -0.38 21.53
CA ALA A 242 -2.08 -0.82 21.36
C ALA A 242 -2.58 -0.69 19.91
N ASN A 243 -1.89 0.08 19.07
CA ASN A 243 -2.30 0.29 17.68
C ASN A 243 -2.07 -0.96 16.81
N LYS A 244 -2.81 -1.01 15.72
CA LYS A 244 -2.68 -2.04 14.71
C LYS A 244 -1.66 -1.60 13.67
N ASN A 245 -0.77 -2.50 13.31
CA ASN A 245 0.26 -2.33 12.29
C ASN A 245 -0.01 -3.25 11.09
N GLY A 246 0.70 -3.05 9.99
CA GLY A 246 0.71 -3.96 8.85
C GLY A 246 1.47 -5.23 9.16
N VAL A 247 1.09 -6.33 8.51
CA VAL A 247 1.86 -7.59 8.56
C VAL A 247 3.08 -7.49 7.65
N TYR A 248 4.13 -8.27 7.93
CA TYR A 248 5.36 -8.25 7.14
C TYR A 248 5.34 -9.21 5.96
N LYS A 249 4.76 -10.42 6.15
CA LYS A 249 4.80 -11.46 5.13
C LYS A 249 3.54 -12.33 5.18
N ILE A 250 3.05 -12.73 4.00
CA ILE A 250 1.94 -13.65 3.86
C ILE A 250 2.35 -14.75 2.89
N GLU A 251 2.21 -16.01 3.30
CA GLU A 251 2.48 -17.17 2.46
C GLU A 251 1.27 -18.11 2.48
N ALA A 252 0.78 -18.49 1.31
CA ALA A 252 -0.32 -19.43 1.22
C ALA A 252 0.07 -20.69 0.45
N PHE A 253 -0.55 -21.80 0.84
CA PHE A 253 -0.21 -23.13 0.34
C PHE A 253 -1.50 -23.88 -0.02
N PHE A 254 -1.50 -24.51 -1.18
CA PHE A 254 -2.57 -25.40 -1.64
C PHE A 254 -2.06 -26.84 -1.67
N ASN A 255 -2.72 -27.73 -0.93
CA ASN A 255 -2.30 -29.14 -0.76
C ASN A 255 -0.80 -29.25 -0.42
N GLY A 256 -0.31 -28.38 0.47
CA GLY A 256 1.09 -28.35 0.93
C GLY A 256 2.08 -27.65 -0.02
N LYS A 257 1.69 -27.32 -1.27
CA LYS A 257 2.54 -26.58 -2.21
C LYS A 257 2.26 -25.08 -2.09
N LYS A 258 3.32 -24.27 -2.08
CA LYS A 258 3.18 -22.81 -2.04
C LYS A 258 2.46 -22.32 -3.30
N SER A 259 1.40 -21.53 -3.12
CA SER A 259 0.59 -20.97 -4.21
C SER A 259 0.87 -19.47 -4.40
N ILE A 260 1.03 -18.73 -3.32
CA ILE A 260 1.36 -17.30 -3.36
C ILE A 260 2.20 -16.88 -2.17
N GLY A 261 3.03 -15.86 -2.36
CA GLY A 261 3.80 -15.19 -1.31
C GLY A 261 3.78 -13.69 -1.54
N VAL A 262 3.56 -12.94 -0.46
CA VAL A 262 3.64 -11.48 -0.44
C VAL A 262 4.65 -11.08 0.60
N ASP A 263 5.68 -10.31 0.20
CA ASP A 263 6.76 -9.85 1.07
C ASP A 263 6.83 -8.32 1.06
N PHE A 264 6.60 -7.70 2.20
CA PHE A 264 6.65 -6.24 2.34
C PHE A 264 8.07 -5.75 2.66
N LYS A 265 8.98 -5.93 1.67
CA LYS A 265 10.40 -5.55 1.78
C LYS A 265 10.72 -4.23 1.12
N ARG A 266 10.19 -3.99 -0.06
CA ARG A 266 10.47 -2.82 -0.89
C ARG A 266 9.38 -2.67 -1.95
N PHE A 267 9.09 -1.44 -2.33
CA PHE A 267 8.22 -1.13 -3.48
C PHE A 267 8.68 0.15 -4.19
N SER A 268 8.05 0.49 -5.31
CA SER A 268 8.27 1.76 -6.01
C SER A 268 7.10 2.72 -5.77
N PHE A 269 7.37 4.03 -5.69
CA PHE A 269 6.31 5.04 -5.64
C PHE A 269 5.43 5.03 -6.89
N THR A 270 5.95 4.57 -8.04
CA THR A 270 5.16 4.44 -9.27
C THR A 270 4.12 3.33 -9.20
N GLU A 271 4.37 2.30 -8.41
CA GLU A 271 3.46 1.15 -8.25
C GLU A 271 2.52 1.25 -7.04
N THR A 272 2.79 2.16 -6.09
CA THR A 272 2.07 2.20 -4.80
C THR A 272 0.55 2.36 -4.94
N LYS A 273 0.07 3.09 -5.97
CA LYS A 273 -1.36 3.25 -6.28
C LYS A 273 -2.08 1.94 -6.61
N HIS A 274 -1.33 0.92 -7.05
CA HIS A 274 -1.88 -0.40 -7.36
C HIS A 274 -2.24 -1.22 -6.11
N ILE A 275 -2.07 -0.65 -4.91
CA ILE A 275 -2.70 -1.15 -3.68
C ILE A 275 -4.20 -1.39 -3.88
N ASN A 276 -4.88 -0.53 -4.68
CA ASN A 276 -6.30 -0.68 -4.99
C ASN A 276 -6.61 -1.91 -5.85
N ARG A 277 -5.60 -2.49 -6.53
CA ARG A 277 -5.71 -3.78 -7.22
C ARG A 277 -5.34 -4.95 -6.33
N TYR A 278 -4.50 -4.73 -5.31
CA TYR A 278 -4.13 -5.73 -4.32
C TYR A 278 -5.26 -6.04 -3.33
N ILE A 279 -5.95 -5.01 -2.85
CA ILE A 279 -7.09 -5.20 -1.95
C ILE A 279 -8.39 -5.42 -2.75
N ASP A 280 -9.42 -5.94 -2.08
CA ASP A 280 -10.79 -5.86 -2.58
C ASP A 280 -11.28 -4.41 -2.46
N TYR A 281 -11.08 -3.65 -3.54
CA TYR A 281 -11.33 -2.21 -3.55
C TYR A 281 -12.82 -1.87 -3.37
N ALA A 282 -13.72 -2.64 -4.01
CA ALA A 282 -15.16 -2.46 -3.86
C ALA A 282 -15.60 -2.63 -2.39
N HIS A 283 -15.09 -3.68 -1.74
CA HIS A 283 -15.32 -3.88 -0.31
C HIS A 283 -14.75 -2.73 0.56
N TYR A 284 -13.55 -2.27 0.24
CA TYR A 284 -12.94 -1.13 0.94
C TYR A 284 -13.78 0.15 0.81
N ARG A 285 -14.31 0.44 -0.37
CA ARG A 285 -15.14 1.63 -0.59
C ARG A 285 -16.41 1.60 0.26
N SER A 286 -17.06 0.44 0.33
CA SER A 286 -18.32 0.25 1.06
C SER A 286 -18.14 0.10 2.57
N ASN A 287 -17.10 -0.65 3.00
CA ASN A 287 -16.95 -1.09 4.39
C ASN A 287 -15.75 -0.47 5.12
N LYS A 288 -14.90 0.31 4.42
CA LYS A 288 -13.64 0.87 4.95
C LYS A 288 -12.64 -0.19 5.46
N GLN A 289 -12.84 -1.46 5.10
CA GLN A 289 -12.00 -2.58 5.48
C GLN A 289 -11.22 -3.10 4.27
N ARG A 290 -9.93 -3.34 4.44
CA ARG A 290 -9.04 -3.79 3.37
C ARG A 290 -8.86 -5.29 3.43
N ILE A 291 -9.50 -6.02 2.51
CA ILE A 291 -9.25 -7.45 2.31
C ILE A 291 -8.04 -7.56 1.38
N GLN A 292 -6.95 -8.15 1.86
CA GLN A 292 -5.76 -8.45 1.08
C GLN A 292 -6.02 -9.71 0.26
N LYS A 293 -6.04 -9.60 -1.07
CA LYS A 293 -6.25 -10.75 -1.95
C LYS A 293 -5.01 -11.63 -1.99
N LEU A 294 -5.19 -12.93 -1.84
CA LEU A 294 -4.15 -13.95 -1.96
C LEU A 294 -4.17 -14.57 -3.36
N PHE A 295 -4.49 -13.77 -4.34
CA PHE A 295 -4.39 -14.04 -5.76
C PHE A 295 -4.13 -12.75 -6.52
N VAL A 296 -3.50 -12.87 -7.68
CA VAL A 296 -3.11 -11.73 -8.51
C VAL A 296 -4.09 -11.61 -9.67
N GLU A 297 -4.80 -10.50 -9.72
CA GLU A 297 -5.66 -10.16 -10.86
C GLU A 297 -4.83 -9.65 -12.04
N LYS A 298 -5.38 -9.75 -13.25
CA LYS A 298 -4.75 -9.23 -14.46
C LYS A 298 -4.34 -7.76 -14.28
N ASN A 299 -3.28 -7.37 -14.95
CA ASN A 299 -2.79 -5.98 -14.97
C ASN A 299 -2.38 -5.40 -13.59
N ASN A 300 -2.07 -6.26 -12.62
CA ASN A 300 -1.51 -5.86 -11.33
C ASN A 300 0.03 -5.90 -11.39
N PRO A 301 0.72 -4.74 -11.43
CA PRO A 301 2.18 -4.68 -11.60
C PRO A 301 2.97 -4.70 -10.28
N LEU A 302 2.32 -4.95 -9.13
CA LEU A 302 2.98 -4.88 -7.83
C LEU A 302 4.14 -5.86 -7.69
N SER A 303 5.29 -5.37 -7.30
CA SER A 303 6.51 -6.16 -7.06
C SER A 303 6.53 -6.88 -5.70
N LEU A 304 5.49 -6.70 -4.87
CA LEU A 304 5.38 -7.31 -3.53
C LEU A 304 5.14 -8.82 -3.56
N PHE A 305 4.71 -9.37 -4.70
CA PHE A 305 4.49 -10.80 -4.84
C PHE A 305 5.82 -11.53 -5.00
N SER A 306 6.33 -12.09 -3.92
CA SER A 306 7.62 -12.82 -3.88
C SER A 306 7.54 -14.22 -4.49
N PHE A 307 6.33 -14.75 -4.64
CA PHE A 307 6.03 -16.03 -5.28
C PHE A 307 4.58 -16.05 -5.77
N GLN A 308 4.34 -16.61 -6.95
CA GLN A 308 3.01 -16.80 -7.49
C GLN A 308 2.98 -17.99 -8.46
N GLU A 309 2.18 -19.01 -8.13
CA GLU A 309 1.86 -20.12 -9.02
C GLU A 309 0.41 -19.95 -9.46
N GLN A 310 0.15 -19.96 -10.77
CA GLN A 310 -1.18 -19.71 -11.34
C GLN A 310 -1.84 -18.45 -10.75
N ASN A 311 -1.06 -17.41 -10.49
CA ASN A 311 -1.50 -16.18 -9.84
C ASN A 311 -2.17 -16.39 -8.46
N GLY A 312 -1.89 -17.46 -7.76
CA GLY A 312 -2.55 -17.80 -6.49
C GLY A 312 -4.00 -18.29 -6.63
N ILE A 313 -4.46 -18.50 -7.87
CA ILE A 313 -5.80 -19.01 -8.18
C ILE A 313 -5.78 -20.54 -8.11
N LEU A 314 -6.74 -21.13 -7.40
CA LEU A 314 -6.84 -22.55 -7.16
C LEU A 314 -7.90 -23.17 -8.07
N SER A 315 -7.65 -24.39 -8.55
CA SER A 315 -8.62 -25.18 -9.30
C SER A 315 -9.17 -26.29 -8.43
N ILE A 316 -10.46 -26.21 -8.10
CA ILE A 316 -11.17 -27.20 -7.29
C ILE A 316 -12.04 -28.07 -8.21
N LYS A 317 -11.79 -29.37 -8.19
CA LYS A 317 -12.55 -30.38 -8.97
C LYS A 317 -13.65 -30.99 -8.11
N ASP A 318 -14.69 -31.46 -8.77
CA ASP A 318 -15.76 -32.21 -8.10
C ASP A 318 -15.23 -33.44 -7.36
N SER A 319 -15.90 -33.81 -6.28
CA SER A 319 -15.61 -34.98 -5.46
C SER A 319 -14.17 -35.07 -4.95
N THR A 320 -13.50 -33.92 -4.77
CA THR A 320 -12.14 -33.86 -4.22
C THR A 320 -12.13 -33.26 -2.83
N ASN A 321 -11.17 -33.69 -1.99
CA ASN A 321 -10.84 -33.05 -0.74
C ASN A 321 -9.49 -32.36 -0.89
N SER A 322 -9.43 -31.07 -0.55
CA SER A 322 -8.25 -30.24 -0.64
C SER A 322 -8.05 -29.43 0.63
N SER A 323 -6.87 -28.93 0.83
CA SER A 323 -6.56 -28.02 1.94
C SER A 323 -5.85 -26.76 1.44
N TYR A 324 -6.25 -25.64 1.97
CA TYR A 324 -5.54 -24.38 1.79
C TYR A 324 -5.08 -23.87 3.15
N SER A 325 -3.88 -23.38 3.24
CA SER A 325 -3.37 -22.79 4.48
C SER A 325 -2.67 -21.47 4.22
N VAL A 326 -2.80 -20.54 5.16
CA VAL A 326 -2.15 -19.23 5.09
C VAL A 326 -1.30 -19.03 6.34
N LYS A 327 -0.04 -18.67 6.15
CA LYS A 327 0.88 -18.24 7.20
C LYS A 327 1.04 -16.73 7.12
N ILE A 328 0.74 -16.05 8.20
CA ILE A 328 0.83 -14.58 8.34
C ILE A 328 1.95 -14.33 9.34
N LYS A 329 2.94 -13.53 8.94
CA LYS A 329 4.13 -13.28 9.75
C LYS A 329 4.34 -11.78 9.95
N ASP A 330 4.80 -11.42 11.14
CA ASP A 330 5.45 -10.15 11.40
C ASP A 330 6.92 -10.17 10.99
N PHE A 331 7.63 -9.08 11.24
CA PHE A 331 9.06 -8.96 10.93
C PHE A 331 9.96 -9.86 11.82
N LYS A 332 9.57 -10.15 13.04
CA LYS A 332 10.30 -11.03 13.98
C LYS A 332 9.99 -12.51 13.77
N ASN A 333 9.21 -12.86 12.73
CA ASN A 333 8.74 -14.21 12.38
C ASN A 333 7.74 -14.81 13.37
N ASN A 334 7.14 -14.01 14.27
CA ASN A 334 5.97 -14.48 14.99
C ASN A 334 4.89 -14.82 13.95
N THR A 335 4.30 -15.99 14.05
CA THR A 335 3.48 -16.55 12.95
C THR A 335 2.12 -16.98 13.44
N THR A 336 1.09 -16.55 12.71
CA THR A 336 -0.27 -17.04 12.81
C THR A 336 -0.62 -17.83 11.55
N THR A 337 -1.20 -19.01 11.73
CA THR A 337 -1.60 -19.89 10.63
C THR A 337 -3.11 -20.12 10.63
N VAL A 338 -3.72 -20.14 9.45
CA VAL A 338 -5.10 -20.61 9.28
C VAL A 338 -5.11 -21.83 8.35
N GLN A 339 -5.90 -22.85 8.72
CA GLN A 339 -6.17 -24.05 7.91
C GLN A 339 -7.59 -23.97 7.37
N ILE A 340 -7.75 -24.26 6.08
CA ILE A 340 -9.01 -24.13 5.35
C ILE A 340 -9.28 -25.46 4.61
N PRO A 341 -10.10 -26.35 5.16
CA PRO A 341 -10.54 -27.55 4.46
C PRO A 341 -11.49 -27.18 3.31
N ILE A 342 -11.30 -27.78 2.14
CA ILE A 342 -12.09 -27.52 0.95
C ILE A 342 -12.64 -28.85 0.41
N VAL A 343 -13.95 -28.91 0.21
CA VAL A 343 -14.63 -30.03 -0.42
C VAL A 343 -15.09 -29.60 -1.81
N GLY A 344 -14.64 -30.30 -2.83
CA GLY A 344 -15.06 -30.07 -4.21
C GLY A 344 -16.46 -30.61 -4.42
N VAL A 345 -17.41 -29.76 -4.78
CA VAL A 345 -18.80 -30.09 -5.04
C VAL A 345 -19.27 -29.36 -6.28
N PHE A 346 -19.51 -30.07 -7.36
CA PHE A 346 -20.11 -29.49 -8.56
C PHE A 346 -21.55 -29.04 -8.27
N LYS A 347 -21.89 -27.87 -8.77
CA LYS A 347 -23.25 -27.35 -8.80
C LYS A 347 -23.43 -26.58 -10.09
N GLU A 348 -24.49 -26.88 -10.81
CA GLU A 348 -24.90 -26.10 -11.96
C GLU A 348 -25.39 -24.72 -11.49
N LEU A 349 -24.90 -23.66 -12.13
CA LEU A 349 -25.20 -22.27 -11.78
C LEU A 349 -26.05 -21.65 -12.90
N THR A 350 -27.16 -21.09 -12.52
CA THR A 350 -28.08 -20.41 -13.43
C THR A 350 -28.01 -18.89 -13.26
N LYS A 351 -26.84 -18.29 -13.48
CA LYS A 351 -26.72 -16.83 -13.43
C LYS A 351 -26.72 -16.28 -14.86
N GLU A 352 -27.77 -15.60 -15.23
CA GLU A 352 -27.75 -14.68 -16.37
C GLU A 352 -27.05 -13.40 -15.94
N GLN A 353 -25.98 -13.05 -16.63
CA GLN A 353 -25.32 -11.76 -16.43
C GLN A 353 -26.15 -10.69 -17.13
N TYR A 354 -27.03 -10.05 -16.37
CA TYR A 354 -27.81 -8.91 -16.89
C TYR A 354 -26.91 -7.67 -16.96
N ILE A 355 -26.62 -7.23 -18.17
CA ILE A 355 -25.97 -5.95 -18.43
C ILE A 355 -27.06 -4.99 -18.90
N PRO A 356 -27.31 -3.89 -18.18
CA PRO A 356 -28.29 -2.91 -18.63
C PRO A 356 -27.92 -2.36 -20.02
N ASN A 357 -28.88 -2.30 -20.94
CA ASN A 357 -28.67 -1.83 -22.31
C ASN A 357 -28.17 -0.38 -22.39
N GLU A 358 -28.36 0.40 -21.34
CA GLU A 358 -27.92 1.80 -21.21
C GLU A 358 -26.44 1.96 -20.84
N PHE A 359 -25.75 0.85 -20.51
CA PHE A 359 -24.33 0.91 -20.15
C PHE A 359 -23.45 0.91 -21.41
N THR A 360 -22.43 1.77 -21.39
CA THR A 360 -21.47 1.87 -22.49
C THR A 360 -20.28 0.96 -22.24
N PHE A 361 -19.95 0.09 -23.21
CA PHE A 361 -18.75 -0.73 -23.14
C PHE A 361 -17.50 0.13 -23.34
N VAL A 362 -16.53 0.02 -22.43
CA VAL A 362 -15.23 0.69 -22.47
C VAL A 362 -14.14 -0.37 -22.49
N ASN A 363 -13.37 -0.41 -23.58
CA ASN A 363 -12.18 -1.25 -23.68
C ASN A 363 -11.01 -0.59 -22.92
N ALA A 364 -10.46 -1.28 -21.93
CA ALA A 364 -9.38 -0.75 -21.10
C ALA A 364 -8.10 -0.44 -21.88
N SER A 365 -7.84 -1.11 -23.02
CA SER A 365 -6.65 -0.90 -23.83
C SER A 365 -6.74 0.27 -24.80
N GLU A 366 -7.90 0.87 -24.95
CA GLU A 366 -8.18 1.96 -25.91
C GLU A 366 -8.56 3.25 -25.20
N SER A 367 -8.33 4.38 -25.87
CA SER A 367 -8.84 5.65 -25.39
C SER A 367 -10.31 5.80 -25.80
N THR A 368 -11.16 6.20 -24.85
CA THR A 368 -12.58 6.40 -25.07
C THR A 368 -12.97 7.84 -24.73
N ILE A 369 -13.79 8.46 -25.57
CA ILE A 369 -14.40 9.76 -25.32
C ILE A 369 -15.91 9.55 -25.27
N LEU A 370 -16.51 9.93 -24.15
CA LEU A 370 -17.94 9.91 -23.93
C LEU A 370 -18.45 11.36 -23.93
N ASN A 371 -19.52 11.61 -24.65
CA ASN A 371 -20.18 12.92 -24.72
C ASN A 371 -21.66 12.75 -24.43
N GLU A 372 -22.18 13.59 -23.55
CA GLU A 372 -23.63 13.71 -23.30
C GLU A 372 -23.88 15.14 -22.84
N ASP A 373 -24.83 15.80 -23.50
CA ASP A 373 -25.17 17.22 -23.33
C ASP A 373 -23.89 18.12 -23.40
N LEU A 374 -23.64 18.84 -22.35
CA LEU A 374 -22.48 19.76 -22.21
C LEU A 374 -21.25 19.13 -21.55
N ILE A 375 -21.28 17.80 -21.37
CA ILE A 375 -20.23 17.10 -20.64
C ILE A 375 -19.49 16.13 -21.54
N GLN A 376 -18.16 16.21 -21.50
CA GLN A 376 -17.26 15.27 -22.14
C GLN A 376 -16.40 14.58 -21.08
N VAL A 377 -16.26 13.25 -21.18
CA VAL A 377 -15.35 12.45 -20.36
C VAL A 377 -14.34 11.76 -21.26
N GLU A 378 -13.07 12.03 -21.01
CA GLU A 378 -11.94 11.40 -21.70
C GLU A 378 -11.31 10.34 -20.81
N ILE A 379 -11.35 9.09 -21.23
CA ILE A 379 -10.76 7.93 -20.55
C ILE A 379 -9.54 7.51 -21.39
N PRO A 380 -8.31 7.80 -20.96
CA PRO A 380 -7.12 7.41 -21.71
C PRO A 380 -6.95 5.88 -21.76
N ALA A 381 -6.30 5.37 -22.79
CA ALA A 381 -5.89 3.98 -22.87
C ALA A 381 -5.15 3.56 -21.58
N TYR A 382 -5.51 2.39 -21.06
CA TYR A 382 -5.00 1.84 -19.81
C TYR A 382 -5.30 2.69 -18.56
N ALA A 383 -6.36 3.49 -18.57
CA ALA A 383 -6.86 4.16 -17.36
C ALA A 383 -7.63 3.21 -16.44
N LEU A 384 -8.21 2.17 -17.01
CA LEU A 384 -8.86 1.06 -16.31
C LEU A 384 -7.92 -0.15 -16.22
N TYR A 385 -8.17 -1.05 -15.27
CA TYR A 385 -7.47 -2.34 -15.17
C TYR A 385 -8.06 -3.38 -16.09
N ASP A 386 -9.38 -3.38 -16.24
CA ASP A 386 -10.16 -4.33 -17.04
C ASP A 386 -11.18 -3.59 -17.89
N ASP A 387 -11.70 -4.25 -18.92
CA ASP A 387 -12.84 -3.77 -19.68
C ASP A 387 -14.05 -3.60 -18.77
N LEU A 388 -14.88 -2.61 -19.05
CA LEU A 388 -15.98 -2.22 -18.19
C LEU A 388 -17.21 -1.81 -18.99
N TYR A 389 -18.38 -2.28 -18.57
CA TYR A 389 -19.66 -1.69 -18.92
C TYR A 389 -19.94 -0.53 -17.98
N LEU A 390 -19.79 0.69 -18.47
CA LEU A 390 -19.81 1.91 -17.69
C LEU A 390 -21.23 2.51 -17.62
N ASP A 391 -21.73 2.75 -16.41
CA ASP A 391 -22.94 3.56 -16.17
C ASP A 391 -22.56 5.04 -16.29
N PHE A 392 -22.87 5.64 -17.44
CA PHE A 392 -22.57 7.03 -17.76
C PHE A 392 -23.90 7.77 -17.99
N LYS A 393 -24.20 8.74 -17.14
CA LYS A 393 -25.46 9.49 -17.18
C LYS A 393 -25.22 10.94 -16.83
N VAL A 394 -25.81 11.82 -17.61
CA VAL A 394 -25.90 13.25 -17.33
C VAL A 394 -27.35 13.59 -17.01
N LYS A 395 -27.56 14.33 -15.95
CA LYS A 395 -28.87 14.87 -15.59
C LYS A 395 -28.69 16.27 -15.04
N ASN A 396 -29.28 17.24 -15.75
CA ASN A 396 -28.98 18.64 -15.54
C ASN A 396 -27.45 18.84 -15.58
N ASP A 397 -26.87 19.67 -14.77
CA ASP A 397 -25.41 19.88 -14.74
C ASP A 397 -24.64 18.84 -13.87
N THR A 398 -25.21 17.65 -13.69
CA THR A 398 -24.65 16.62 -12.84
C THR A 398 -24.30 15.38 -13.65
N LEU A 399 -23.00 15.02 -13.61
CA LEU A 399 -22.46 13.78 -14.15
C LEU A 399 -22.46 12.68 -13.09
N LYS A 400 -23.08 11.55 -13.43
CA LYS A 400 -22.85 10.28 -12.74
C LYS A 400 -21.98 9.40 -13.65
N ILE A 401 -20.78 9.07 -13.18
CA ILE A 401 -19.89 8.17 -13.87
C ILE A 401 -19.66 6.94 -13.00
N HIS A 402 -20.35 5.84 -13.36
CA HIS A 402 -20.31 4.55 -12.67
C HIS A 402 -20.46 4.68 -11.14
N ASP A 403 -20.01 3.70 -10.38
CA ASP A 403 -19.89 3.77 -8.92
C ASP A 403 -18.41 3.81 -8.48
N PRO A 404 -18.11 4.24 -7.27
CA PRO A 404 -16.73 4.40 -6.81
C PRO A 404 -16.01 3.08 -6.48
N SER A 405 -16.55 1.92 -6.86
CA SER A 405 -15.95 0.60 -6.60
C SER A 405 -14.84 0.24 -7.58
N ILE A 406 -14.76 0.94 -8.72
CA ILE A 406 -13.77 0.68 -9.76
C ILE A 406 -12.53 1.56 -9.54
N PRO A 407 -11.35 0.96 -9.29
CA PRO A 407 -10.12 1.72 -9.13
C PRO A 407 -9.57 2.18 -10.48
N LEU A 408 -9.11 3.43 -10.55
CA LEU A 408 -8.44 3.96 -11.72
C LEU A 408 -6.91 3.71 -11.66
N LYS A 409 -6.35 3.32 -12.80
CA LYS A 409 -4.89 3.19 -13.02
C LYS A 409 -4.25 4.49 -13.49
N LYS A 410 -5.02 5.33 -14.22
CA LYS A 410 -4.66 6.70 -14.63
C LYS A 410 -5.84 7.62 -14.37
N SER A 411 -5.58 8.91 -14.26
CA SER A 411 -6.63 9.93 -14.19
C SER A 411 -7.45 9.94 -15.48
N ILE A 412 -8.74 10.21 -15.35
CA ILE A 412 -9.65 10.56 -16.42
C ILE A 412 -9.83 12.07 -16.42
N THR A 413 -10.21 12.64 -17.56
CA THR A 413 -10.49 14.07 -17.69
C THR A 413 -11.98 14.29 -17.89
N ILE A 414 -12.57 15.20 -17.12
CA ILE A 414 -13.98 15.59 -17.24
C ILE A 414 -14.00 17.04 -17.66
N LYS A 415 -14.73 17.34 -18.74
CA LYS A 415 -14.89 18.68 -19.27
C LYS A 415 -16.38 19.05 -19.26
N PHE A 416 -16.67 20.26 -18.80
CA PHE A 416 -18.00 20.87 -18.85
C PHE A 416 -17.95 22.07 -19.77
N ASP A 417 -18.85 22.13 -20.74
CA ASP A 417 -19.07 23.34 -21.53
C ASP A 417 -20.03 24.29 -20.75
N ALA A 418 -19.48 25.38 -20.31
CA ALA A 418 -20.21 26.43 -19.59
C ALA A 418 -20.60 27.61 -20.48
N SER A 419 -20.62 27.42 -21.80
CA SER A 419 -20.95 28.49 -22.78
C SER A 419 -22.37 29.09 -22.59
N GLN A 420 -23.27 28.37 -21.95
CA GLN A 420 -24.60 28.82 -21.59
C GLN A 420 -24.65 29.88 -20.48
N PHE A 421 -23.56 30.07 -19.70
CA PHE A 421 -23.49 31.03 -18.62
C PHE A 421 -22.97 32.40 -19.12
N GLU A 422 -23.41 33.47 -18.49
CA GLU A 422 -22.92 34.81 -18.82
C GLU A 422 -21.42 34.93 -18.45
N ALA A 423 -20.71 35.76 -19.22
CA ALA A 423 -19.24 35.94 -19.03
C ALA A 423 -18.84 36.36 -17.59
N LYS A 424 -19.69 37.17 -16.92
CA LYS A 424 -19.49 37.58 -15.52
C LYS A 424 -19.55 36.42 -14.55
N ASP A 425 -20.35 35.38 -14.82
CA ASP A 425 -20.57 34.22 -13.96
C ASP A 425 -19.53 33.15 -14.20
N LEU A 426 -19.00 33.02 -15.43
CA LEU A 426 -17.96 32.07 -15.78
C LEU A 426 -16.75 32.15 -14.82
N ALA A 427 -16.39 33.34 -14.33
CA ALA A 427 -15.28 33.52 -13.42
C ALA A 427 -15.44 32.79 -12.07
N HIS A 428 -16.66 32.52 -11.66
CA HIS A 428 -17.03 31.95 -10.37
C HIS A 428 -17.44 30.47 -10.43
N LEU A 429 -17.58 29.90 -11.64
CA LEU A 429 -17.93 28.51 -11.81
C LEU A 429 -16.74 27.57 -11.49
N TYR A 430 -17.04 26.43 -10.91
CA TYR A 430 -16.07 25.36 -10.67
C TYR A 430 -16.77 23.99 -10.72
N ILE A 431 -16.00 22.94 -10.94
CA ILE A 431 -16.48 21.55 -10.88
C ILE A 431 -16.51 21.10 -9.43
N GLY A 432 -17.70 20.80 -8.92
CA GLY A 432 -17.90 20.26 -7.59
C GLY A 432 -18.11 18.75 -7.61
N GLN A 433 -17.59 18.04 -6.62
CA GLN A 433 -17.93 16.65 -6.39
C GLN A 433 -19.03 16.54 -5.36
N VAL A 434 -20.11 15.82 -5.71
CA VAL A 434 -21.22 15.55 -4.80
C VAL A 434 -21.00 14.20 -4.11
N SER A 435 -20.99 14.17 -2.78
CA SER A 435 -20.95 12.91 -2.03
C SER A 435 -22.30 12.19 -2.08
N PRO A 436 -22.36 10.89 -1.75
CA PRO A 436 -23.62 10.15 -1.63
C PRO A 436 -24.65 10.76 -0.66
N TYR A 437 -24.18 11.61 0.25
CA TYR A 437 -25.02 12.32 1.24
C TYR A 437 -25.35 13.76 0.80
N GLY A 438 -25.11 14.13 -0.48
CA GLY A 438 -25.39 15.45 -1.02
C GLY A 438 -24.40 16.55 -0.63
N LYS A 439 -23.31 16.22 0.09
CA LYS A 439 -22.30 17.22 0.44
C LYS A 439 -21.41 17.54 -0.77
N LEU A 440 -21.25 18.84 -1.05
CA LEU A 440 -20.39 19.35 -2.11
C LEU A 440 -18.93 19.46 -1.63
N TYR A 441 -18.00 19.03 -2.48
CA TYR A 441 -16.58 19.22 -2.32
C TYR A 441 -16.02 19.94 -3.53
N HIS A 442 -15.20 20.95 -3.31
CA HIS A 442 -14.49 21.65 -4.38
C HIS A 442 -13.42 20.75 -4.98
N ASN A 443 -13.38 20.66 -6.31
CA ASN A 443 -12.25 20.08 -7.04
C ASN A 443 -11.47 21.21 -7.72
N THR A 444 -10.15 21.01 -7.82
CA THR A 444 -9.32 21.91 -8.61
C THR A 444 -9.84 21.95 -10.04
N THR A 445 -10.27 23.11 -10.49
CA THR A 445 -10.86 23.32 -11.79
C THR A 445 -9.97 24.26 -12.60
N THR A 446 -9.61 23.83 -13.80
CA THR A 446 -8.94 24.70 -14.77
C THR A 446 -9.97 25.21 -15.79
N ARG A 447 -9.74 26.38 -16.35
CA ARG A 447 -10.65 26.99 -17.33
C ARG A 447 -9.89 27.39 -18.59
N LYS A 448 -10.50 27.09 -19.73
CA LYS A 448 -10.04 27.57 -21.05
C LYS A 448 -11.27 28.03 -21.85
N GLY A 449 -11.44 29.35 -21.98
CA GLY A 449 -12.69 29.90 -22.53
C GLY A 449 -13.91 29.53 -21.67
N SER A 450 -14.95 28.97 -22.26
CA SER A 450 -16.12 28.44 -21.56
C SER A 450 -15.95 27.01 -21.04
N THR A 451 -14.84 26.33 -21.32
CA THR A 451 -14.63 24.94 -20.89
C THR A 451 -14.00 24.90 -19.50
N LEU A 452 -14.64 24.20 -18.57
CA LEU A 452 -14.14 23.83 -17.25
C LEU A 452 -13.59 22.38 -17.29
N THR A 453 -12.42 22.15 -16.68
CA THR A 453 -11.75 20.82 -16.68
C THR A 453 -11.26 20.48 -15.30
#